data_3d00abff50b1e5d62c39937ee6d36902
#
_entry.id   3d00abff50b1e5d62c39937ee6d36902
#
_cell.length_a   1.000
_cell.length_b   1.000
_cell.length_c   1.000
_cell.angle_alpha   90.00
_cell.angle_beta   90.00
_cell.angle_gamma   90.00
#
_symmetry.space_group_name_H-M   'P 1'
#
loop_
_entity.id
_entity.type
_entity.pdbx_description
1 polymer ?
#
loop_
_entity_poly.entity_id
_entity_poly.type
_entity_poly.pdbx_seq_one_letter_code
_entity_poly.pdbx_strand_id
1 'polypeptide(L)'
;YNDYFFQKQLGDSVNAHGYNFYAMDLRKYGRSILPNQNPFFCKSLKEYFADLDTALAIIREEGNDKILLMAHSTGGLITPYYLDSKKGKLPVDGRILNSTFLDWNFGWMMEKIVIPVVSCIGKLFPNLTVQGYGDASYAHSLLKQFKGEWVYNTDWKMINGHPKKAGWINAIQEAQKTVQKGIGLDCPVLVMSSNKSFPETKEWNNEYLSSDIVLDIHDIQKYGQKLGNYVTCDTIQNGIHDLILSEKDSRDHVYRTVFDWLPGK
;
A
#
# COMPACT_ATOMS: atom_id res chain seq x y z
N TYR A 1 3.94 -0.95 -4.73
CA TYR A 1 4.74 -1.22 -5.91
C TYR A 1 4.81 0.02 -6.79
N ASN A 2 5.98 0.36 -7.34
CA ASN A 2 6.17 1.56 -8.15
C ASN A 2 5.72 2.84 -7.44
N ASP A 3 6.20 3.04 -6.22
CA ASP A 3 5.83 4.18 -5.38
C ASP A 3 6.93 4.57 -4.39
N TYR A 4 6.85 5.77 -3.85
CA TYR A 4 7.71 6.29 -2.80
C TYR A 4 6.96 7.42 -2.06
N PHE A 5 7.46 7.85 -0.90
CA PHE A 5 6.81 8.91 -0.16
C PHE A 5 7.15 10.30 -0.73
N PHE A 6 6.11 11.05 -1.14
CA PHE A 6 6.21 12.46 -1.61
C PHE A 6 5.07 13.36 -1.09
N GLN A 7 4.15 12.81 -0.32
CA GLN A 7 2.94 13.45 0.21
C GLN A 7 3.27 14.38 1.38
N LYS A 8 4.06 15.44 1.14
CA LYS A 8 4.51 16.38 2.18
C LYS A 8 3.36 16.90 3.06
N GLN A 9 2.20 17.18 2.46
CA GLN A 9 1.01 17.66 3.17
C GLN A 9 0.50 16.68 4.24
N LEU A 10 0.71 15.38 4.07
CA LEU A 10 0.41 14.40 5.12
C LEU A 10 1.30 14.62 6.34
N GLY A 11 2.61 14.77 6.12
CA GLY A 11 3.55 15.04 7.21
C GLY A 11 3.25 16.35 7.94
N ASP A 12 2.96 17.42 7.19
CA ASP A 12 2.58 18.71 7.75
C ASP A 12 1.30 18.59 8.60
N SER A 13 0.30 17.83 8.12
CA SER A 13 -0.96 17.61 8.84
C SER A 13 -0.76 16.79 10.11
N VAL A 14 0.04 15.73 10.07
CA VAL A 14 0.36 14.89 11.24
C VAL A 14 1.08 15.73 12.30
N ASN A 15 2.08 16.51 11.91
CA ASN A 15 2.80 17.41 12.82
C ASN A 15 1.89 18.47 13.44
N ALA A 16 0.97 19.04 12.66
CA ALA A 16 -0.01 20.01 13.16
C ALA A 16 -0.97 19.43 14.21
N HIS A 17 -1.17 18.11 14.22
CA HIS A 17 -1.96 17.41 15.24
C HIS A 17 -1.12 16.92 16.43
N GLY A 18 0.15 17.33 16.51
CA GLY A 18 1.02 17.08 17.68
C GLY A 18 1.71 15.71 17.66
N TYR A 19 1.80 15.06 16.51
CA TYR A 19 2.54 13.81 16.33
C TYR A 19 3.87 14.07 15.62
N ASN A 20 4.89 13.29 15.93
CA ASN A 20 6.12 13.23 15.16
C ASN A 20 5.86 12.41 13.89
N PHE A 21 6.20 12.96 12.72
CA PHE A 21 6.01 12.29 11.45
C PHE A 21 7.32 11.70 10.94
N TYR A 22 7.28 10.42 10.60
CA TYR A 22 8.36 9.68 9.97
C TYR A 22 7.89 9.06 8.66
N ALA A 23 8.70 9.15 7.62
CA ALA A 23 8.44 8.51 6.34
C ALA A 23 9.64 7.69 5.92
N MET A 24 9.40 6.50 5.38
CA MET A 24 10.43 5.55 4.99
C MET A 24 10.20 5.06 3.57
N ASP A 25 11.22 5.13 2.73
CA ASP A 25 11.28 4.36 1.49
C ASP A 25 11.94 3.00 1.79
N LEU A 26 11.20 1.92 1.61
CA LEU A 26 11.73 0.56 1.78
C LEU A 26 12.91 0.32 0.81
N ARG A 27 13.77 -0.66 1.10
CA ARG A 27 14.81 -1.06 0.14
C ARG A 27 14.24 -1.27 -1.25
N LYS A 28 14.93 -0.79 -2.28
CA LYS A 28 14.52 -0.84 -3.70
C LYS A 28 13.28 0.00 -4.05
N TYR A 29 12.89 0.92 -3.17
CA TYR A 29 11.83 1.90 -3.41
C TYR A 29 12.40 3.32 -3.36
N GLY A 30 11.89 4.22 -4.19
CA GLY A 30 12.17 5.65 -4.14
C GLY A 30 13.65 5.99 -3.95
N ARG A 31 13.97 6.71 -2.87
CA ARG A 31 15.34 7.15 -2.51
C ARG A 31 16.26 5.99 -2.13
N SER A 32 15.70 4.84 -1.78
CA SER A 32 16.44 3.64 -1.39
C SER A 32 16.81 2.73 -2.57
N ILE A 33 16.54 3.14 -3.80
CA ILE A 33 16.97 2.42 -5.00
C ILE A 33 18.47 2.64 -5.20
N LEU A 34 19.25 1.55 -5.23
CA LEU A 34 20.67 1.58 -5.49
C LEU A 34 20.97 1.20 -6.95
N PRO A 35 22.11 1.67 -7.53
CA PRO A 35 22.57 1.22 -8.83
C PRO A 35 22.62 -0.31 -8.93
N ASN A 36 22.28 -0.87 -10.08
CA ASN A 36 22.28 -2.31 -10.36
C ASN A 36 21.24 -3.15 -9.60
N GLN A 37 20.32 -2.54 -8.88
CA GLN A 37 19.16 -3.23 -8.31
C GLN A 37 18.00 -3.28 -9.30
N ASN A 38 17.16 -4.31 -9.15
CA ASN A 38 15.83 -4.32 -9.77
C ASN A 38 14.86 -3.58 -8.84
N PRO A 39 14.38 -2.38 -9.20
CA PRO A 39 13.43 -1.64 -8.36
C PRO A 39 12.19 -2.47 -8.03
N PHE A 40 11.68 -2.33 -6.81
CA PHE A 40 10.47 -2.98 -6.28
C PHE A 40 10.51 -4.52 -6.26
N PHE A 41 11.55 -5.16 -6.74
CA PHE A 41 11.67 -6.61 -6.80
C PHE A 41 12.11 -7.20 -5.45
N CYS A 42 11.36 -8.22 -5.00
CA CYS A 42 11.75 -9.10 -3.90
C CYS A 42 11.35 -10.54 -4.21
N LYS A 43 12.00 -11.51 -3.58
CA LYS A 43 11.61 -12.92 -3.63
C LYS A 43 10.66 -13.31 -2.49
N SER A 44 10.63 -12.49 -1.43
CA SER A 44 9.72 -12.60 -0.30
C SER A 44 9.49 -11.21 0.28
N LEU A 45 8.26 -10.90 0.69
CA LEU A 45 7.98 -9.64 1.42
C LEU A 45 8.68 -9.56 2.78
N LYS A 46 9.17 -10.69 3.30
CA LYS A 46 10.01 -10.72 4.52
C LYS A 46 11.33 -9.97 4.36
N GLU A 47 11.80 -9.73 3.13
CA GLU A 47 12.99 -8.90 2.88
C GLU A 47 12.85 -7.49 3.45
N TYR A 48 11.62 -6.97 3.56
CA TYR A 48 11.31 -5.63 4.11
C TYR A 48 11.21 -5.60 5.64
N PHE A 49 11.18 -6.74 6.31
CA PHE A 49 10.99 -6.80 7.76
C PHE A 49 12.15 -6.15 8.51
N ALA A 50 13.38 -6.32 8.03
CA ALA A 50 14.55 -5.67 8.62
C ALA A 50 14.51 -4.14 8.48
N ASP A 51 13.93 -3.62 7.40
CA ASP A 51 13.76 -2.17 7.22
C ASP A 51 12.76 -1.61 8.25
N LEU A 52 11.66 -2.35 8.48
CA LEU A 52 10.66 -2.00 9.49
C LEU A 52 11.23 -2.11 10.91
N ASP A 53 11.96 -3.19 11.23
CA ASP A 53 12.61 -3.35 12.54
C ASP A 53 13.58 -2.18 12.82
N THR A 54 14.38 -1.80 11.83
CA THR A 54 15.35 -0.70 11.96
C THR A 54 14.64 0.65 12.16
N ALA A 55 13.64 0.95 11.33
CA ALA A 55 12.90 2.20 11.45
C ALA A 55 12.19 2.33 12.80
N LEU A 56 11.52 1.26 13.26
CA LEU A 56 10.82 1.25 14.53
C LEU A 56 11.80 1.37 15.73
N ALA A 57 12.99 0.78 15.62
CA ALA A 57 14.04 0.93 16.65
C ALA A 57 14.50 2.39 16.74
N ILE A 58 14.83 3.03 15.61
CA ILE A 58 15.24 4.45 15.58
C ILE A 58 14.13 5.34 16.17
N ILE A 59 12.88 5.14 15.78
CA ILE A 59 11.75 5.94 16.29
C ILE A 59 11.61 5.78 17.82
N ARG A 60 11.81 4.57 18.34
CA ARG A 60 11.80 4.33 19.81
C ARG A 60 12.98 4.99 20.50
N GLU A 61 14.18 4.90 19.96
CA GLU A 61 15.40 5.54 20.50
C GLU A 61 15.28 7.07 20.56
N GLU A 62 14.51 7.67 19.65
CA GLU A 62 14.18 9.11 19.67
C GLU A 62 13.12 9.49 20.73
N GLY A 63 12.68 8.53 21.56
CA GLY A 63 11.79 8.78 22.71
C GLY A 63 10.31 8.74 22.38
N ASN A 64 9.91 8.10 21.28
CA ASN A 64 8.49 7.94 20.95
C ASN A 64 7.91 6.70 21.62
N ASP A 65 7.07 6.91 22.66
CA ASP A 65 6.46 5.81 23.42
C ASP A 65 5.31 5.12 22.67
N LYS A 66 4.57 5.84 21.84
CA LYS A 66 3.49 5.32 21.03
C LYS A 66 3.80 5.45 19.54
N ILE A 67 3.61 4.38 18.79
CA ILE A 67 3.89 4.33 17.35
C ILE A 67 2.64 3.88 16.60
N LEU A 68 2.24 4.68 15.63
CA LEU A 68 1.20 4.34 14.65
C LEU A 68 1.87 4.08 13.31
N LEU A 69 1.53 2.97 12.69
CA LEU A 69 2.11 2.56 11.41
C LEU A 69 1.09 2.75 10.29
N MET A 70 1.34 3.73 9.42
CA MET A 70 0.53 3.95 8.23
C MET A 70 1.17 3.30 7.01
N ALA A 71 0.35 2.68 6.15
CA ALA A 71 0.84 2.02 4.94
C ALA A 71 -0.19 2.10 3.81
N HIS A 72 0.31 2.18 2.57
CA HIS A 72 -0.48 2.25 1.35
C HIS A 72 -0.23 1.04 0.43
N SER A 73 -1.28 0.55 -0.22
CA SER A 73 -1.23 -0.44 -1.30
C SER A 73 -0.42 -1.70 -0.91
N THR A 74 0.70 -1.99 -1.59
CA THR A 74 1.60 -3.11 -1.26
C THR A 74 2.19 -2.97 0.15
N GLY A 75 2.45 -1.75 0.64
CA GLY A 75 2.83 -1.50 2.03
C GLY A 75 1.76 -1.96 3.01
N GLY A 76 0.49 -1.80 2.63
CA GLY A 76 -0.66 -2.30 3.39
C GLY A 76 -0.76 -3.82 3.46
N LEU A 77 -0.08 -4.56 2.59
CA LEU A 77 0.11 -6.02 2.70
C LEU A 77 1.38 -6.36 3.51
N ILE A 78 2.48 -5.64 3.29
CA ILE A 78 3.76 -5.88 3.98
C ILE A 78 3.59 -5.70 5.49
N THR A 79 2.94 -4.63 5.93
CA THR A 79 2.84 -4.29 7.35
C THR A 79 1.98 -5.28 8.16
N PRO A 80 0.80 -5.75 7.73
CA PRO A 80 0.09 -6.83 8.41
C PRO A 80 0.89 -8.13 8.44
N TYR A 81 1.53 -8.50 7.32
CA TYR A 81 2.35 -9.71 7.25
C TYR A 81 3.57 -9.65 8.18
N TYR A 82 4.19 -8.47 8.32
CA TYR A 82 5.24 -8.21 9.29
C TYR A 82 4.74 -8.38 10.73
N LEU A 83 3.62 -7.75 11.07
CA LEU A 83 3.09 -7.79 12.44
C LEU A 83 2.57 -9.19 12.81
N ASP A 84 2.07 -9.97 11.86
CA ASP A 84 1.76 -11.38 12.08
C ASP A 84 3.00 -12.17 12.54
N SER A 85 4.18 -11.86 12.00
CA SER A 85 5.44 -12.46 12.42
C SER A 85 5.91 -12.04 13.82
N LYS A 86 5.34 -10.98 14.39
CA LYS A 86 5.64 -10.42 15.72
C LYS A 86 4.54 -10.69 16.76
N LYS A 87 3.68 -11.70 16.52
CA LYS A 87 2.61 -12.06 17.45
C LYS A 87 3.12 -12.21 18.89
N GLY A 88 2.37 -11.67 19.84
CA GLY A 88 2.70 -11.65 21.27
C GLY A 88 3.54 -10.45 21.73
N LYS A 89 4.19 -9.71 20.84
CA LYS A 89 4.86 -8.44 21.14
C LYS A 89 4.83 -7.52 19.91
N LEU A 90 3.67 -6.89 19.70
CA LEU A 90 3.54 -5.94 18.59
C LEU A 90 4.40 -4.70 18.84
N PRO A 91 5.21 -4.27 17.86
CA PRO A 91 6.08 -3.11 18.00
C PRO A 91 5.36 -1.78 17.77
N VAL A 92 4.06 -1.79 17.53
CA VAL A 92 3.21 -0.63 17.22
C VAL A 92 1.91 -0.66 18.00
N ASP A 93 1.34 0.51 18.27
CA ASP A 93 0.15 0.70 19.09
C ASP A 93 -1.14 0.79 18.25
N GLY A 94 -1.02 1.00 16.94
CA GLY A 94 -2.14 1.02 16.00
C GLY A 94 -1.67 1.11 14.55
N ARG A 95 -2.61 0.89 13.62
CA ARG A 95 -2.32 0.90 12.19
C ARG A 95 -3.38 1.58 11.36
N ILE A 96 -2.91 2.23 10.30
CA ILE A 96 -3.74 2.90 9.30
C ILE A 96 -3.38 2.32 7.93
N LEU A 97 -4.35 1.74 7.25
CA LEU A 97 -4.19 1.10 5.97
C LEU A 97 -4.97 1.87 4.89
N ASN A 98 -4.25 2.43 3.95
CA ASN A 98 -4.77 3.20 2.83
C ASN A 98 -4.77 2.31 1.58
N SER A 99 -5.94 1.90 1.10
CA SER A 99 -6.15 1.08 -0.09
C SER A 99 -5.21 -0.13 -0.15
N THR A 100 -5.32 -1.00 0.83
CA THR A 100 -4.38 -2.11 1.05
C THR A 100 -4.53 -3.24 0.04
N PHE A 101 -3.42 -3.77 -0.49
CA PHE A 101 -3.38 -4.81 -1.52
C PHE A 101 -3.55 -6.22 -0.93
N LEU A 102 -4.77 -6.55 -0.48
CA LEU A 102 -5.07 -7.83 0.18
C LEU A 102 -5.47 -8.95 -0.76
N ASP A 103 -5.91 -8.63 -1.98
CA ASP A 103 -6.16 -9.60 -3.06
C ASP A 103 -5.83 -8.99 -4.42
N TRP A 104 -5.77 -9.83 -5.44
CA TRP A 104 -5.59 -9.40 -6.82
C TRP A 104 -6.91 -8.82 -7.36
N ASN A 105 -6.81 -7.87 -8.27
CA ASN A 105 -7.96 -7.28 -8.97
C ASN A 105 -7.98 -7.74 -10.43
N PHE A 106 -8.25 -9.04 -10.61
CA PHE A 106 -8.32 -9.65 -11.94
C PHE A 106 -9.56 -10.56 -12.04
N GLY A 107 -9.88 -11.04 -13.22
CA GLY A 107 -10.94 -12.03 -13.40
C GLY A 107 -10.57 -13.39 -12.82
N TRP A 108 -11.57 -14.21 -12.52
CA TRP A 108 -11.46 -15.48 -11.83
C TRP A 108 -10.37 -16.40 -12.40
N MET A 109 -10.28 -16.53 -13.73
CA MET A 109 -9.28 -17.41 -14.37
C MET A 109 -7.85 -16.94 -14.08
N MET A 110 -7.60 -15.63 -14.11
CA MET A 110 -6.30 -15.05 -13.81
C MET A 110 -5.92 -15.35 -12.35
N GLU A 111 -6.81 -15.10 -11.42
CA GLU A 111 -6.55 -15.25 -9.98
C GLU A 111 -6.44 -16.69 -9.53
N LYS A 112 -7.29 -17.59 -10.06
CA LYS A 112 -7.37 -18.98 -9.58
C LYS A 112 -6.50 -19.95 -10.35
N ILE A 113 -6.04 -19.59 -11.55
CA ILE A 113 -5.22 -20.45 -12.41
C ILE A 113 -3.87 -19.80 -12.73
N VAL A 114 -3.88 -18.64 -13.39
CA VAL A 114 -2.64 -18.06 -13.95
C VAL A 114 -1.69 -17.62 -12.84
N ILE A 115 -2.17 -16.84 -11.88
CA ILE A 115 -1.34 -16.34 -10.78
C ILE A 115 -0.74 -17.47 -9.95
N PRO A 116 -1.46 -18.52 -9.52
CA PRO A 116 -0.87 -19.67 -8.85
C PRO A 116 0.22 -20.39 -9.67
N VAL A 117 0.02 -20.55 -10.97
CA VAL A 117 1.03 -21.15 -11.87
C VAL A 117 2.27 -20.26 -11.95
N VAL A 118 2.10 -18.95 -12.19
CA VAL A 118 3.20 -17.97 -12.22
C VAL A 118 3.91 -17.91 -10.88
N SER A 119 3.20 -17.97 -9.77
CA SER A 119 3.77 -18.04 -8.42
C SER A 119 4.64 -19.29 -8.23
N CYS A 120 4.18 -20.44 -8.70
CA CYS A 120 4.97 -21.68 -8.67
C CYS A 120 6.24 -21.56 -9.52
N ILE A 121 6.13 -21.04 -10.74
CA ILE A 121 7.29 -20.73 -11.60
C ILE A 121 8.24 -19.77 -10.92
N GLY A 122 7.72 -18.77 -10.22
CA GLY A 122 8.50 -17.74 -9.51
C GLY A 122 9.40 -18.29 -8.40
N LYS A 123 9.09 -19.45 -7.84
CA LYS A 123 9.96 -20.15 -6.88
C LYS A 123 11.24 -20.66 -7.53
N LEU A 124 11.16 -21.13 -8.77
CA LEU A 124 12.28 -21.71 -9.52
C LEU A 124 13.01 -20.65 -10.37
N PHE A 125 12.25 -19.75 -10.98
CA PHE A 125 12.74 -18.72 -11.90
C PHE A 125 12.30 -17.32 -11.47
N PRO A 126 12.77 -16.82 -10.31
CA PRO A 126 12.25 -15.59 -9.73
C PRO A 126 12.47 -14.33 -10.59
N ASN A 127 13.49 -14.33 -11.42
CA ASN A 127 13.83 -13.20 -12.29
C ASN A 127 13.07 -13.20 -13.63
N LEU A 128 12.27 -14.22 -13.91
CA LEU A 128 11.46 -14.26 -15.14
C LEU A 128 10.46 -13.10 -15.16
N THR A 129 10.52 -12.28 -16.21
CA THR A 129 9.56 -11.20 -16.42
C THR A 129 8.26 -11.81 -16.95
N VAL A 130 7.17 -11.59 -16.22
CA VAL A 130 5.84 -12.16 -16.52
C VAL A 130 4.83 -11.11 -16.98
N GLN A 131 5.11 -9.85 -16.69
CA GLN A 131 4.37 -8.70 -17.20
C GLN A 131 5.37 -7.58 -17.50
N GLY A 132 5.23 -6.96 -18.68
CA GLY A 132 6.00 -5.78 -19.06
C GLY A 132 5.56 -4.51 -18.32
N TYR A 133 5.79 -3.37 -18.93
CA TYR A 133 5.27 -2.09 -18.43
C TYR A 133 3.74 -2.11 -18.42
N GLY A 134 3.15 -1.44 -17.45
CA GLY A 134 1.70 -1.32 -17.30
C GLY A 134 1.12 -0.16 -18.10
N ASP A 135 -0.14 0.10 -17.85
CA ASP A 135 -0.85 1.27 -18.37
C ASP A 135 -0.44 2.54 -17.61
N ALA A 136 -0.59 3.68 -18.24
CA ALA A 136 -0.26 4.99 -17.68
C ALA A 136 -1.45 5.68 -16.97
N SER A 137 -2.64 5.09 -17.02
CA SER A 137 -3.89 5.72 -16.56
C SER A 137 -3.81 6.24 -15.12
N TYR A 138 -3.26 5.43 -14.21
CA TYR A 138 -3.10 5.85 -12.82
C TYR A 138 -2.10 7.02 -12.67
N ALA A 139 -0.96 6.97 -13.36
CA ALA A 139 -0.01 8.09 -13.34
C ALA A 139 -0.59 9.36 -13.97
N HIS A 140 -1.40 9.21 -15.03
CA HIS A 140 -2.08 10.33 -15.67
C HIS A 140 -3.16 10.95 -14.77
N SER A 141 -3.83 10.17 -13.92
CA SER A 141 -4.79 10.70 -12.94
C SER A 141 -4.11 11.47 -11.80
N LEU A 142 -2.82 11.23 -11.57
CA LEU A 142 -2.05 11.90 -10.50
C LEU A 142 -1.29 13.13 -10.99
N LEU A 143 -0.59 13.03 -12.13
CA LEU A 143 0.38 14.03 -12.58
C LEU A 143 -0.27 15.29 -13.14
N LYS A 144 0.18 16.46 -12.66
CA LYS A 144 -0.29 17.79 -13.10
C LYS A 144 -0.07 18.02 -14.60
N GLN A 145 0.93 17.43 -15.20
CA GLN A 145 1.18 17.54 -16.64
C GLN A 145 0.15 16.78 -17.49
N PHE A 146 -0.72 15.94 -16.87
CA PHE A 146 -1.81 15.23 -17.53
C PHE A 146 -3.16 15.69 -16.96
N LYS A 147 -3.80 14.88 -16.11
CA LYS A 147 -5.16 15.11 -15.60
C LYS A 147 -5.22 15.33 -14.09
N GLY A 148 -4.12 15.11 -13.38
CA GLY A 148 -4.03 15.23 -11.92
C GLY A 148 -3.52 16.60 -11.47
N GLU A 149 -3.21 16.70 -10.17
CA GLU A 149 -2.70 17.93 -9.54
C GLU A 149 -1.29 17.79 -8.94
N TRP A 150 -0.72 16.56 -8.96
CA TRP A 150 0.50 16.24 -8.25
C TRP A 150 1.76 16.36 -9.12
N VAL A 151 2.88 16.64 -8.44
CA VAL A 151 4.21 16.61 -9.03
C VAL A 151 5.07 15.67 -8.19
N TYR A 152 5.68 14.68 -8.82
CA TYR A 152 6.58 13.73 -8.17
C TYR A 152 7.70 13.31 -9.13
N ASN A 153 8.74 12.65 -8.59
CA ASN A 153 9.86 12.15 -9.37
C ASN A 153 9.45 10.87 -10.15
N THR A 154 9.39 10.99 -11.46
CA THR A 154 8.98 9.89 -12.35
C THR A 154 10.05 8.82 -12.56
N ASP A 155 11.30 9.04 -12.14
CA ASP A 155 12.32 8.00 -12.11
C ASP A 155 12.10 7.03 -10.94
N TRP A 156 11.49 7.51 -9.84
CA TRP A 156 11.17 6.72 -8.66
C TRP A 156 9.76 6.14 -8.66
N LYS A 157 8.82 6.80 -9.36
CA LYS A 157 7.44 6.33 -9.59
C LYS A 157 7.16 6.49 -11.08
N MET A 158 7.49 5.44 -11.83
CA MET A 158 7.42 5.49 -13.30
C MET A 158 5.97 5.56 -13.79
N ILE A 159 5.76 6.32 -14.85
CA ILE A 159 4.44 6.54 -15.45
C ILE A 159 3.80 5.21 -15.88
N ASN A 160 4.56 4.36 -16.57
CA ASN A 160 4.08 3.04 -17.03
C ASN A 160 4.39 1.90 -16.04
N GLY A 161 4.78 2.25 -14.81
CA GLY A 161 5.18 1.26 -13.81
C GLY A 161 6.44 0.50 -14.19
N HIS A 162 6.76 -0.53 -13.41
CA HIS A 162 7.88 -1.42 -13.65
C HIS A 162 7.43 -2.80 -14.12
N PRO A 163 8.22 -3.50 -14.96
CA PRO A 163 7.97 -4.88 -15.30
C PRO A 163 7.87 -5.76 -14.04
N LYS A 164 6.89 -6.65 -14.01
CA LYS A 164 6.67 -7.56 -12.89
C LYS A 164 7.36 -8.89 -13.14
N LYS A 165 8.05 -9.39 -12.13
CA LYS A 165 8.78 -10.66 -12.17
C LYS A 165 8.03 -11.75 -11.41
N ALA A 166 8.18 -12.99 -11.84
CA ALA A 166 7.51 -14.15 -11.25
C ALA A 166 7.79 -14.31 -9.75
N GLY A 167 9.03 -14.01 -9.30
CA GLY A 167 9.39 -14.03 -7.88
C GLY A 167 8.60 -13.02 -7.05
N TRP A 168 8.32 -11.83 -7.58
CA TRP A 168 7.49 -10.83 -6.90
C TRP A 168 6.02 -11.30 -6.82
N ILE A 169 5.48 -11.88 -7.90
CA ILE A 169 4.12 -12.48 -7.87
C ILE A 169 4.03 -13.55 -6.79
N ASN A 170 5.04 -14.42 -6.67
CA ASN A 170 5.09 -15.41 -5.61
C ASN A 170 5.13 -14.77 -4.21
N ALA A 171 5.96 -13.75 -4.01
CA ALA A 171 6.08 -13.06 -2.73
C ALA A 171 4.75 -12.42 -2.28
N ILE A 172 4.04 -11.76 -3.20
CA ILE A 172 2.70 -11.21 -2.95
C ILE A 172 1.71 -12.31 -2.60
N GLN A 173 1.63 -13.36 -3.41
CA GLN A 173 0.68 -14.46 -3.22
C GLN A 173 0.88 -15.17 -1.88
N GLU A 174 2.12 -15.40 -1.44
CA GLU A 174 2.41 -16.00 -0.13
C GLU A 174 1.90 -15.13 1.02
N ALA A 175 2.15 -13.82 0.96
CA ALA A 175 1.70 -12.89 1.98
C ALA A 175 0.18 -12.75 2.00
N GLN A 176 -0.47 -12.61 0.83
CA GLN A 176 -1.92 -12.55 0.71
C GLN A 176 -2.59 -13.79 1.29
N LYS A 177 -2.12 -15.00 0.93
CA LYS A 177 -2.64 -16.26 1.50
C LYS A 177 -2.54 -16.33 3.03
N THR A 178 -1.51 -15.72 3.61
CA THR A 178 -1.36 -15.67 5.06
C THR A 178 -2.36 -14.70 5.66
N VAL A 179 -2.40 -13.48 5.15
CA VAL A 179 -3.22 -12.39 5.70
C VAL A 179 -4.73 -12.64 5.50
N GLN A 180 -5.14 -13.21 4.36
CA GLN A 180 -6.54 -13.53 4.03
C GLN A 180 -7.18 -14.56 4.96
N LYS A 181 -6.38 -15.41 5.62
CA LYS A 181 -6.87 -16.37 6.62
C LYS A 181 -7.32 -15.69 7.92
N GLY A 182 -6.94 -14.45 8.10
CA GLY A 182 -7.06 -13.71 9.36
C GLY A 182 -5.83 -13.88 10.22
N ILE A 183 -5.29 -12.77 10.70
CA ILE A 183 -4.04 -12.75 11.47
C ILE A 183 -4.24 -12.35 12.93
N GLY A 184 -5.46 -11.95 13.32
CA GLY A 184 -5.85 -11.76 14.72
C GLY A 184 -4.95 -10.78 15.48
N LEU A 185 -4.68 -9.60 14.90
CA LEU A 185 -3.86 -8.58 15.56
C LEU A 185 -4.63 -7.93 16.71
N ASP A 186 -3.95 -7.74 17.83
CA ASP A 186 -4.52 -7.18 19.05
C ASP A 186 -4.38 -5.66 19.16
N CYS A 187 -3.80 -4.98 18.17
CA CYS A 187 -3.81 -3.52 18.09
C CYS A 187 -4.97 -3.00 17.21
N PRO A 188 -5.46 -1.78 17.45
CA PRO A 188 -6.44 -1.14 16.60
C PRO A 188 -5.97 -1.01 15.14
N VAL A 189 -6.89 -1.20 14.20
CA VAL A 189 -6.63 -1.11 12.75
C VAL A 189 -7.69 -0.25 12.11
N LEU A 190 -7.30 0.80 11.42
CA LEU A 190 -8.15 1.57 10.50
C LEU A 190 -7.85 1.10 9.07
N VAL A 191 -8.85 0.60 8.37
CA VAL A 191 -8.78 0.23 6.96
C VAL A 191 -9.62 1.20 6.15
N MET A 192 -8.99 1.95 5.27
CA MET A 192 -9.66 2.90 4.39
C MET A 192 -9.58 2.45 2.94
N SER A 193 -10.67 2.62 2.20
CA SER A 193 -10.77 2.37 0.77
C SER A 193 -11.55 3.48 0.07
N SER A 194 -11.45 3.56 -1.25
CA SER A 194 -12.43 4.30 -2.04
C SER A 194 -13.85 3.75 -1.80
N ASN A 195 -14.86 4.54 -2.12
CA ASN A 195 -16.25 4.08 -2.12
C ASN A 195 -16.60 3.27 -3.38
N LYS A 196 -15.75 3.29 -4.41
CA LYS A 196 -15.96 2.54 -5.66
C LYS A 196 -14.65 2.16 -6.33
N SER A 197 -14.66 1.02 -7.03
CA SER A 197 -13.63 0.63 -7.99
C SER A 197 -14.11 0.89 -9.40
N PHE A 198 -13.17 1.16 -10.30
CA PHE A 198 -13.46 1.31 -11.72
C PHE A 198 -12.36 0.64 -12.56
N PRO A 199 -12.68 -0.23 -13.51
CA PRO A 199 -11.68 -0.94 -14.31
C PRO A 199 -10.97 0.01 -15.27
N GLU A 200 -9.69 -0.20 -15.50
CA GLU A 200 -8.99 0.50 -16.59
C GLU A 200 -9.59 0.15 -17.96
N THR A 201 -9.75 1.15 -18.79
CA THR A 201 -10.24 1.04 -20.18
C THR A 201 -9.19 1.54 -21.15
N LYS A 202 -9.32 1.21 -22.45
CA LYS A 202 -8.36 1.64 -23.47
C LYS A 202 -8.31 3.17 -23.64
N GLU A 203 -9.42 3.84 -23.38
CA GLU A 203 -9.55 5.28 -23.48
C GLU A 203 -9.61 5.90 -22.10
N TRP A 204 -9.17 7.17 -21.99
CA TRP A 204 -9.29 7.92 -20.76
C TRP A 204 -10.73 8.00 -20.28
N ASN A 205 -10.93 7.78 -18.98
CA ASN A 205 -12.22 7.96 -18.33
C ASN A 205 -12.07 8.87 -17.10
N ASN A 206 -13.01 9.81 -16.93
CA ASN A 206 -12.98 10.73 -15.78
C ASN A 206 -13.22 10.02 -14.44
N GLU A 207 -13.80 8.80 -14.43
CA GLU A 207 -13.90 7.96 -13.24
C GLU A 207 -12.53 7.69 -12.58
N TYR A 208 -11.44 7.77 -13.34
CA TYR A 208 -10.07 7.61 -12.82
C TYR A 208 -9.66 8.68 -11.80
N LEU A 209 -10.37 9.82 -11.76
CA LEU A 209 -10.13 10.90 -10.80
C LEU A 209 -10.94 10.72 -9.49
N SER A 210 -11.83 9.73 -9.42
CA SER A 210 -12.77 9.56 -8.30
C SER A 210 -13.03 8.10 -7.91
N SER A 211 -12.18 7.17 -8.36
CA SER A 211 -12.34 5.72 -8.10
C SER A 211 -10.98 5.06 -7.88
N ASP A 212 -10.97 3.94 -7.18
CA ASP A 212 -9.80 3.06 -7.17
C ASP A 212 -9.78 2.25 -8.48
N ILE A 213 -8.79 2.52 -9.34
CA ILE A 213 -8.61 1.82 -10.63
C ILE A 213 -7.56 0.70 -10.53
N VAL A 214 -7.00 0.50 -9.36
CA VAL A 214 -5.92 -0.47 -9.12
C VAL A 214 -6.45 -1.69 -8.38
N LEU A 215 -7.28 -1.49 -7.35
CA LEU A 215 -7.78 -2.56 -6.49
C LEU A 215 -9.30 -2.63 -6.47
N ASP A 216 -9.83 -3.82 -6.14
CA ASP A 216 -11.23 -3.99 -5.82
C ASP A 216 -11.49 -3.61 -4.35
N ILE A 217 -12.34 -2.62 -4.13
CA ILE A 217 -12.71 -2.16 -2.78
C ILE A 217 -13.39 -3.23 -1.95
N HIS A 218 -14.14 -4.14 -2.59
CA HIS A 218 -14.81 -5.23 -1.89
C HIS A 218 -13.81 -6.20 -1.25
N ASP A 219 -12.69 -6.48 -1.93
CA ASP A 219 -11.64 -7.31 -1.38
C ASP A 219 -10.84 -6.59 -0.28
N ILE A 220 -10.63 -5.28 -0.40
CA ILE A 220 -10.03 -4.48 0.67
C ILE A 220 -10.88 -4.59 1.94
N GLN A 221 -12.19 -4.40 1.86
CA GLN A 221 -13.11 -4.46 2.99
C GLN A 221 -13.22 -5.88 3.55
N LYS A 222 -13.43 -6.88 2.70
CA LYS A 222 -13.61 -8.29 3.05
C LYS A 222 -12.42 -8.86 3.81
N TYR A 223 -11.21 -8.61 3.35
CA TYR A 223 -10.01 -9.11 3.99
C TYR A 223 -9.48 -8.15 5.07
N GLY A 224 -9.74 -6.86 4.91
CA GLY A 224 -9.43 -5.86 5.92
C GLY A 224 -10.06 -6.17 7.27
N GLN A 225 -11.33 -6.55 7.29
CA GLN A 225 -12.06 -6.93 8.52
C GLN A 225 -11.47 -8.15 9.25
N LYS A 226 -10.66 -8.96 8.57
CA LYS A 226 -10.03 -10.16 9.16
C LYS A 226 -8.65 -9.89 9.77
N LEU A 227 -8.15 -8.66 9.72
CA LEU A 227 -6.79 -8.34 10.16
C LEU A 227 -6.62 -8.39 11.67
N GLY A 228 -7.67 -8.15 12.44
CA GLY A 228 -7.57 -8.10 13.90
C GLY A 228 -8.91 -8.11 14.60
N ASN A 229 -8.85 -8.00 15.93
CA ASN A 229 -10.04 -7.97 16.78
C ASN A 229 -10.68 -6.58 16.87
N TYR A 230 -9.92 -5.53 16.56
CA TYR A 230 -10.31 -4.12 16.67
C TYR A 230 -10.12 -3.42 15.33
N VAL A 231 -10.93 -3.77 14.33
CA VAL A 231 -10.86 -3.21 12.97
C VAL A 231 -12.00 -2.24 12.73
N THR A 232 -11.66 -1.03 12.32
CA THR A 232 -12.57 -0.04 11.76
C THR A 232 -12.36 0.00 10.26
N CYS A 233 -13.41 -0.19 9.46
CA CYS A 233 -13.37 0.00 8.02
C CYS A 233 -14.13 1.27 7.66
N ASP A 234 -13.53 2.15 6.87
CA ASP A 234 -14.15 3.37 6.39
C ASP A 234 -13.99 3.52 4.87
N THR A 235 -14.93 4.21 4.24
CA THR A 235 -14.95 4.44 2.80
C THR A 235 -14.90 5.92 2.49
N ILE A 236 -13.99 6.30 1.61
CA ILE A 236 -13.78 7.68 1.21
C ILE A 236 -14.51 7.95 -0.11
N GLN A 237 -15.49 8.85 -0.06
CA GLN A 237 -16.25 9.27 -1.24
C GLN A 237 -15.31 9.88 -2.29
N ASN A 238 -15.43 9.41 -3.53
CA ASN A 238 -14.59 9.84 -4.65
C ASN A 238 -13.08 9.68 -4.40
N GLY A 239 -12.69 8.76 -3.50
CA GLY A 239 -11.29 8.43 -3.28
C GLY A 239 -10.68 7.75 -4.51
N ILE A 240 -9.43 8.06 -4.82
CA ILE A 240 -8.62 7.31 -5.79
C ILE A 240 -7.80 6.25 -5.06
N HIS A 241 -6.98 5.46 -5.78
CA HIS A 241 -6.20 4.38 -5.17
C HIS A 241 -5.31 4.84 -4.00
N ASP A 242 -4.53 5.92 -4.13
CA ASP A 242 -3.94 6.57 -2.96
C ASP A 242 -4.89 7.66 -2.46
N LEU A 243 -5.63 7.37 -1.40
CA LEU A 243 -6.65 8.26 -0.84
C LEU A 243 -6.09 9.63 -0.44
N ILE A 244 -4.83 9.70 -0.03
CA ILE A 244 -4.12 10.94 0.33
C ILE A 244 -3.89 11.83 -0.91
N LEU A 245 -3.90 11.25 -2.10
CA LEU A 245 -3.71 11.95 -3.37
C LEU A 245 -5.03 12.28 -4.08
N SER A 246 -6.17 11.96 -3.48
CA SER A 246 -7.49 12.28 -3.99
C SER A 246 -7.72 13.79 -4.08
N GLU A 247 -8.77 14.20 -4.78
CA GLU A 247 -9.25 15.57 -4.80
C GLU A 247 -9.44 16.14 -3.39
N LYS A 248 -9.37 17.45 -3.25
CA LYS A 248 -9.27 18.12 -1.94
C LYS A 248 -10.34 17.67 -0.93
N ASP A 249 -11.60 17.61 -1.34
CA ASP A 249 -12.70 17.26 -0.41
C ASP A 249 -12.59 15.82 0.09
N SER A 250 -12.24 14.89 -0.79
CA SER A 250 -11.98 13.49 -0.47
C SER A 250 -10.76 13.35 0.43
N ARG A 251 -9.68 14.07 0.12
CA ARG A 251 -8.45 14.12 0.94
C ARG A 251 -8.70 14.71 2.33
N ASP A 252 -9.47 15.77 2.44
CA ASP A 252 -9.87 16.35 3.73
C ASP A 252 -10.72 15.36 4.54
N HIS A 253 -11.54 14.55 3.89
CA HIS A 253 -12.27 13.46 4.54
C HIS A 253 -11.29 12.39 5.09
N VAL A 254 -10.28 11.98 4.30
CA VAL A 254 -9.24 11.06 4.79
C VAL A 254 -8.58 11.58 6.07
N TYR A 255 -8.19 12.86 6.09
CA TYR A 255 -7.56 13.44 7.28
C TYR A 255 -8.51 13.45 8.48
N ARG A 256 -9.77 13.84 8.31
CA ARG A 256 -10.76 13.75 9.39
C ARG A 256 -10.89 12.32 9.90
N THR A 257 -11.11 11.35 9.01
CA THR A 257 -11.21 9.93 9.39
C THR A 257 -9.99 9.46 10.18
N VAL A 258 -8.78 9.81 9.74
CA VAL A 258 -7.55 9.43 10.43
C VAL A 258 -7.47 10.06 11.82
N PHE A 259 -7.66 11.39 11.92
CA PHE A 259 -7.46 12.08 13.19
C PHE A 259 -8.59 11.86 14.21
N ASP A 260 -9.82 11.61 13.74
CA ASP A 260 -10.95 11.23 14.60
C ASP A 260 -10.79 9.78 15.13
N TRP A 261 -10.17 8.90 14.33
CA TRP A 261 -9.90 7.53 14.74
C TRP A 261 -8.73 7.40 15.71
N LEU A 262 -7.77 8.33 15.70
CA LEU A 262 -6.66 8.27 16.63
C LEU A 262 -7.15 8.30 18.07
N PRO A 263 -6.64 7.41 18.96
CA PRO A 263 -7.03 7.41 20.37
C PRO A 263 -6.75 8.79 20.96
N GLY A 264 -7.75 9.34 21.60
CA GLY A 264 -7.81 10.71 22.07
C GLY A 264 -6.56 11.21 22.77
N LYS A 265 -6.34 12.52 22.60
CA LYS A 265 -5.33 13.32 23.31
C LYS A 265 -5.46 13.21 24.80
#